data_beee473493f814d6c1b31ac30ead248c
#
_entry.id   beee473493f814d6c1b31ac30ead248c
#
_cell.length_a   1.000
_cell.length_b   1.000
_cell.length_c   1.000
_cell.angle_alpha   90.00
_cell.angle_beta   90.00
_cell.angle_gamma   90.00
#
_symmetry.space_group_name_H-M   'P 1'
#
loop_
_entity.id
_entity.type
_entity.pdbx_description
1 polymer ?
#
loop_
_entity_poly.entity_id
_entity_poly.type
_entity_poly.pdbx_seq_one_letter_code
_entity_poly.pdbx_strand_id
1 'polypeptide(L)'
;MKMKQVLTAGVALSMALSMAPVTASAADKVDVNVIAAQYGQQTADWWANFVTEFNEANPDINLNVEVVSWNDIYTVVNTRIANGEAPDVLNI
;
A
#
# COMPACT_ATOMS: atom_id res chain seq x y z
N MET A 1 31.20 39.46 15.03
CA MET A 1 30.23 39.67 15.67
C MET A 1 28.98 39.36 15.11
N LYS A 2 28.45 40.05 14.33
CA LYS A 2 27.20 39.78 13.83
C LYS A 2 27.12 38.46 13.18
N MET A 3 28.10 38.00 12.73
CA MET A 3 28.06 36.79 12.03
C MET A 3 27.42 35.76 12.85
N LYS A 4 27.63 35.77 14.07
CA LYS A 4 27.10 34.75 14.87
C LYS A 4 25.63 34.75 14.77
N GLN A 5 25.06 35.81 14.56
CA GLN A 5 23.65 35.84 14.52
C GLN A 5 23.21 34.95 13.47
N VAL A 6 23.88 34.93 12.49
CA VAL A 6 23.54 34.14 11.39
C VAL A 6 23.23 32.75 11.74
N LEU A 7 23.97 32.30 12.64
CA LEU A 7 23.79 30.98 13.04
C LEU A 7 22.42 30.69 13.36
N THR A 8 21.83 31.56 14.02
CA THR A 8 20.53 31.31 14.49
C THR A 8 19.69 31.00 13.32
N ALA A 9 19.98 31.58 12.28
CA ALA A 9 19.19 31.37 11.10
C ALA A 9 19.23 29.91 10.78
N GLY A 10 20.36 29.41 10.91
CA GLY A 10 20.51 28.04 10.53
C GLY A 10 19.63 27.17 11.39
N VAL A 11 19.52 27.56 12.57
CA VAL A 11 18.74 26.79 13.47
C VAL A 11 17.34 26.77 13.02
N ALA A 12 16.86 27.84 12.59
CA ALA A 12 15.50 27.93 12.17
C ALA A 12 15.24 26.88 11.13
N LEU A 13 16.16 26.62 10.32
CA LEU A 13 15.99 25.68 9.29
C LEU A 13 15.68 24.36 9.84
N SER A 14 16.35 24.00 10.83
CA SER A 14 16.17 22.70 11.37
C SER A 14 14.72 22.46 11.67
N MET A 15 14.02 23.47 11.97
CA MET A 15 12.64 23.31 12.28
C MET A 15 11.95 22.68 11.12
N ALA A 16 12.24 23.14 10.00
CA ALA A 16 11.58 22.67 8.81
C ALA A 16 11.64 21.19 8.73
N LEU A 17 12.67 20.65 9.27
CA LEU A 17 12.82 19.25 9.22
C LEU A 17 11.71 18.55 9.89
N SER A 18 11.12 19.15 10.84
CA SER A 18 10.07 18.51 11.57
C SER A 18 9.01 18.01 10.61
N MET A 19 9.00 18.54 9.46
CA MET A 19 8.00 18.17 8.51
C MET A 19 8.32 16.78 8.04
N ALA A 20 9.53 16.50 7.94
CA ALA A 20 9.95 15.22 7.46
C ALA A 20 9.16 14.04 8.02
N PRO A 21 8.88 14.01 9.27
CA PRO A 21 8.20 12.88 9.86
C PRO A 21 6.90 12.58 9.17
N VAL A 22 6.25 13.60 8.77
CA VAL A 22 4.96 13.45 8.13
C VAL A 22 5.12 12.73 6.81
N THR A 23 6.13 13.08 6.10
CA THR A 23 6.38 12.48 4.81
C THR A 23 6.71 11.03 5.00
N ALA A 24 7.47 10.75 6.00
CA ALA A 24 7.88 9.39 6.26
C ALA A 24 6.66 8.53 6.53
N SER A 25 5.69 9.04 7.24
CA SER A 25 4.50 8.29 7.51
C SER A 25 3.79 7.92 6.25
N ALA A 26 3.71 8.84 5.34
CA ALA A 26 3.02 8.59 4.08
C ALA A 26 3.70 7.49 3.31
N ALA A 27 4.99 7.34 3.50
CA ALA A 27 5.73 6.35 2.76
C ALA A 27 5.60 4.95 3.37
N ASP A 28 5.10 4.89 4.58
CA ASP A 28 5.03 3.62 5.29
C ASP A 28 3.68 2.95 5.18
N LYS A 29 3.15 2.89 3.97
CA LYS A 29 1.90 2.19 3.76
C LYS A 29 2.12 0.70 3.88
N VAL A 30 1.12 0.03 4.42
CA VAL A 30 1.15 -1.43 4.52
C VAL A 30 0.46 -1.99 3.29
N ASP A 31 1.14 -2.87 2.59
CA ASP A 31 0.55 -3.53 1.42
C ASP A 31 -0.19 -4.77 1.88
N VAL A 32 -1.45 -4.89 1.46
CA VAL A 32 -2.24 -6.09 1.72
C VAL A 32 -2.59 -6.68 0.35
N ASN A 33 -2.13 -7.88 0.11
CA ASN A 33 -2.32 -8.53 -1.18
C ASN A 33 -3.35 -9.65 -1.06
N VAL A 34 -4.36 -9.59 -1.92
CA VAL A 34 -5.46 -10.53 -1.91
C VAL A 34 -5.54 -11.23 -3.26
N ILE A 35 -5.73 -12.54 -3.25
CA ILE A 35 -6.06 -13.27 -4.45
C ILE A 35 -7.49 -13.72 -4.28
N ALA A 36 -8.35 -13.39 -5.23
CA ALA A 36 -9.76 -13.73 -5.17
C ALA A 36 -10.18 -14.51 -6.39
N ALA A 37 -11.00 -15.53 -6.19
CA ALA A 37 -11.52 -16.30 -7.30
C ALA A 37 -12.59 -15.50 -8.02
N GLN A 38 -12.74 -15.76 -9.30
CA GLN A 38 -13.74 -15.09 -10.09
C GLN A 38 -15.07 -15.81 -9.96
N TYR A 39 -15.99 -15.24 -9.19
CA TYR A 39 -17.28 -15.88 -8.95
C TYR A 39 -18.32 -15.55 -10.03
N GLY A 40 -18.06 -14.51 -10.81
CA GLY A 40 -18.96 -14.12 -11.88
C GLY A 40 -18.32 -13.06 -12.74
N GLN A 41 -19.03 -12.61 -13.77
CA GLN A 41 -18.48 -11.64 -14.71
C GLN A 41 -18.22 -10.28 -14.06
N GLN A 42 -18.90 -9.99 -12.98
CA GLN A 42 -18.78 -8.70 -12.33
C GLN A 42 -17.79 -8.70 -11.17
N THR A 43 -17.19 -9.84 -10.88
CA THR A 43 -16.29 -9.96 -9.75
C THR A 43 -15.13 -8.98 -9.82
N ALA A 44 -14.49 -8.90 -10.98
CA ALA A 44 -13.35 -8.01 -11.13
C ALA A 44 -13.71 -6.54 -10.93
N ASP A 45 -14.84 -6.12 -11.49
CA ASP A 45 -15.29 -4.74 -11.36
C ASP A 45 -15.66 -4.42 -9.93
N TRP A 46 -16.30 -5.36 -9.25
CA TRP A 46 -16.67 -5.18 -7.87
C TRP A 46 -15.44 -4.95 -7.00
N TRP A 47 -14.42 -5.77 -7.20
CA TRP A 47 -13.19 -5.63 -6.43
C TRP A 47 -12.49 -4.32 -6.77
N ALA A 48 -12.47 -3.93 -8.05
CA ALA A 48 -11.82 -2.68 -8.45
C ALA A 48 -12.46 -1.49 -7.75
N ASN A 49 -13.78 -1.46 -7.67
CA ASN A 49 -14.48 -0.39 -6.99
C ASN A 49 -14.23 -0.44 -5.49
N PHE A 50 -14.25 -1.63 -4.92
CA PHE A 50 -14.00 -1.78 -3.49
C PHE A 50 -12.60 -1.31 -3.11
N VAL A 51 -11.61 -1.68 -3.92
CA VAL A 51 -10.22 -1.29 -3.65
C VAL A 51 -10.07 0.22 -3.66
N THR A 52 -10.71 0.88 -4.62
CA THR A 52 -10.64 2.34 -4.71
C THR A 52 -11.22 2.97 -3.45
N GLU A 53 -12.39 2.52 -3.05
CA GLU A 53 -13.05 3.08 -1.87
C GLU A 53 -12.28 2.75 -0.59
N PHE A 54 -11.78 1.54 -0.50
CA PHE A 54 -11.05 1.13 0.68
C PHE A 54 -9.76 1.92 0.84
N ASN A 55 -9.03 2.10 -0.23
CA ASN A 55 -7.75 2.81 -0.18
C ASN A 55 -7.95 4.30 0.13
N GLU A 56 -9.05 4.87 -0.32
CA GLU A 56 -9.36 6.25 0.00
C GLU A 56 -9.71 6.41 1.48
N ALA A 57 -10.42 5.43 2.02
CA ALA A 57 -10.82 5.48 3.41
C ALA A 57 -9.69 5.09 4.36
N ASN A 58 -8.70 4.38 3.85
CA ASN A 58 -7.59 3.88 4.65
C ASN A 58 -6.25 4.24 4.00
N PRO A 59 -5.84 5.50 4.08
CA PRO A 59 -4.62 5.94 3.39
C PRO A 59 -3.33 5.28 3.86
N ASP A 60 -3.37 4.60 4.98
CA ASP A 60 -2.19 3.90 5.49
C ASP A 60 -2.07 2.49 4.93
N ILE A 61 -3.06 2.05 4.18
CA ILE A 61 -3.08 0.70 3.66
C ILE A 61 -3.19 0.75 2.14
N ASN A 62 -2.43 -0.09 1.49
CA ASN A 62 -2.51 -0.23 0.05
C ASN A 62 -3.05 -1.62 -0.24
N LEU A 63 -4.35 -1.70 -0.53
CA LEU A 63 -5.00 -2.97 -0.82
C LEU A 63 -4.85 -3.29 -2.29
N ASN A 64 -4.37 -4.48 -2.59
CA ASN A 64 -4.22 -4.96 -3.95
C ASN A 64 -4.97 -6.27 -4.08
N VAL A 65 -5.87 -6.36 -5.05
CA VAL A 65 -6.64 -7.58 -5.27
C VAL A 65 -6.43 -8.08 -6.68
N GLU A 66 -6.07 -9.34 -6.78
CA GLU A 66 -5.91 -9.98 -8.06
C GLU A 66 -7.03 -11.00 -8.21
N VAL A 67 -7.86 -10.86 -9.25
CA VAL A 67 -8.98 -11.77 -9.49
C VAL A 67 -8.49 -12.82 -10.48
N VAL A 68 -8.65 -14.07 -10.12
CA VAL A 68 -8.14 -15.19 -10.93
C VAL A 68 -9.27 -16.17 -11.21
N SER A 69 -9.30 -16.72 -12.41
CA SER A 69 -10.34 -17.67 -12.78
C SER A 69 -10.21 -18.96 -11.97
N TRP A 70 -11.32 -19.65 -11.79
CA TRP A 70 -11.32 -20.93 -11.08
C TRP A 70 -10.43 -21.98 -11.76
N ASN A 71 -10.23 -21.84 -13.06
CA ASN A 71 -9.37 -22.80 -13.77
C ASN A 71 -7.90 -22.64 -13.40
N ASP A 72 -7.51 -21.44 -12.99
CA ASP A 72 -6.10 -21.16 -12.76
C ASP A 72 -5.75 -20.89 -11.30
N ILE A 73 -6.75 -20.65 -10.46
CA ILE A 73 -6.48 -20.13 -9.12
C ILE A 73 -5.59 -21.01 -8.27
N TYR A 74 -5.78 -22.33 -8.33
CA TYR A 74 -4.95 -23.18 -7.50
C TYR A 74 -3.50 -23.19 -7.97
N THR A 75 -3.30 -23.14 -9.29
CA THR A 75 -1.94 -23.07 -9.83
C THR A 75 -1.27 -21.74 -9.47
N VAL A 76 -2.01 -20.65 -9.60
CA VAL A 76 -1.49 -19.33 -9.27
C VAL A 76 -1.10 -19.25 -7.80
N VAL A 77 -1.98 -19.70 -6.92
CA VAL A 77 -1.73 -19.66 -5.49
C VAL A 77 -0.52 -20.52 -5.13
N ASN A 78 -0.46 -21.73 -5.65
CA ASN A 78 0.66 -22.61 -5.35
C ASN A 78 1.98 -22.03 -5.84
N THR A 79 1.97 -21.40 -7.01
CA THR A 79 3.17 -20.78 -7.56
C THR A 79 3.63 -19.62 -6.69
N ARG A 80 2.68 -18.79 -6.23
CA ARG A 80 3.02 -17.66 -5.38
C ARG A 80 3.62 -18.13 -4.06
N ILE A 81 3.03 -19.16 -3.48
CA ILE A 81 3.54 -19.71 -2.23
C ILE A 81 4.95 -20.26 -2.43
N ALA A 82 5.17 -20.97 -3.53
CA ALA A 82 6.47 -21.56 -3.81
C ALA A 82 7.55 -20.48 -4.01
N ASN A 83 7.16 -19.31 -4.50
CA ASN A 83 8.08 -18.22 -4.74
C ASN A 83 8.24 -17.28 -3.55
N GLY A 84 7.61 -17.60 -2.43
CA GLY A 84 7.68 -16.74 -1.25
C GLY A 84 6.81 -15.51 -1.37
N GLU A 85 5.81 -15.54 -2.26
CA GLU A 85 4.93 -14.41 -2.51
C GLU A 85 3.48 -14.74 -2.19
N ALA A 86 3.26 -15.48 -1.13
CA ALA A 86 1.90 -15.88 -0.75
C ALA A 86 1.04 -14.64 -0.49
N PRO A 87 -0.25 -14.72 -0.84
CA PRO A 87 -1.13 -13.58 -0.55
C PRO A 87 -1.40 -13.49 0.94
N ASP A 88 -1.76 -12.29 1.39
CA ASP A 88 -2.13 -12.10 2.78
C ASP A 88 -3.53 -12.62 3.03
N VAL A 89 -4.39 -12.53 2.02
CA VAL A 89 -5.77 -13.00 2.12
C VAL A 89 -6.11 -13.80 0.86
N LEU A 90 -6.80 -14.88 1.03
CA LEU A 90 -7.19 -15.73 -0.08
C LEU A 90 -8.70 -15.92 -0.03
N ASN A 91 -9.40 -15.48 -1.07
CA ASN A 91 -10.85 -15.60 -1.16
C ASN A 91 -11.20 -16.63 -2.23
N ILE A 92 -11.42 -17.83 -1.79
CA ILE A 92 -11.77 -18.93 -2.70
C ILE A 92 -12.85 -19.82 -2.08
#